data_6f6072f312f411547cecaca9a88266a5
#
_entry.id   6f6072f312f411547cecaca9a88266a5
#
_cell.length_a   1.000
_cell.length_b   1.000
_cell.length_c   1.000
_cell.angle_alpha   90.00
_cell.angle_beta   90.00
_cell.angle_gamma   90.00
#
_symmetry.space_group_name_H-M   'P 1'
#
loop_
_entity.id
_entity.type
_entity.pdbx_description
1 polymer ?
#
loop_
_entity_poly.entity_id
_entity_poly.type
_entity_poly.pdbx_seq_one_letter_code
_entity_poly.pdbx_strand_id
1 'polypeptide(L)'
;MSINKKVNVVLFEPEIAQNVAAIIRTCVATNSVLHIIEPLGFIFKKEELNRASAGTFDLVDYKLYDDWNDFESQNKNINLYCISRYGKNTHSDYDFNENNEEVFVMFGKESTGIDKQILKENFDKTFRLPMTEQTRSINLANTVGIVVYEILRQWDYPGLSKTEVQKGADYIMNEEWRNEK
;
A
#
# COMPACT_ATOMS: atom_id res chain seq x y z
N MET A 1 -24.30 -9.20 4.81
CA MET A 1 -23.54 -8.03 5.27
C MET A 1 -22.23 -8.03 4.50
N SER A 2 -21.95 -7.01 3.70
CA SER A 2 -20.65 -6.92 3.02
C SER A 2 -19.60 -6.68 4.10
N ILE A 3 -18.70 -7.64 4.30
CA ILE A 3 -17.55 -7.48 5.17
C ILE A 3 -16.73 -6.34 4.57
N ASN A 4 -16.57 -5.25 5.32
CA ASN A 4 -15.84 -4.06 4.86
C ASN A 4 -14.31 -4.31 5.04
N LYS A 5 -13.77 -5.21 4.21
CA LYS A 5 -12.34 -5.52 4.22
C LYS A 5 -11.52 -4.29 3.80
N LYS A 6 -10.53 -3.91 4.59
CA LYS A 6 -9.67 -2.75 4.36
C LYS A 6 -8.19 -3.12 4.43
N VAL A 7 -7.42 -2.68 3.44
CA VAL A 7 -5.96 -2.71 3.49
C VAL A 7 -5.46 -1.38 4.02
N ASN A 8 -4.67 -1.43 5.09
CA ASN A 8 -4.01 -0.29 5.68
C ASN A 8 -2.52 -0.33 5.29
N VAL A 9 -2.12 0.57 4.40
CA VAL A 9 -0.74 0.73 3.94
C VAL A 9 -0.01 1.63 4.92
N VAL A 10 1.02 1.11 5.60
CA VAL A 10 1.81 1.86 6.59
C VAL A 10 3.19 2.16 6.02
N LEU A 11 3.51 3.44 5.83
CA LEU A 11 4.83 3.90 5.40
C LEU A 11 5.64 4.35 6.61
N PHE A 12 6.71 3.62 6.90
CA PHE A 12 7.63 3.94 7.98
C PHE A 12 8.73 4.87 7.47
N GLU A 13 8.69 6.14 7.88
CA GLU A 13 9.69 7.18 7.57
C GLU A 13 10.03 7.28 6.06
N PRO A 14 9.06 7.44 5.15
CA PRO A 14 9.34 7.46 3.71
C PRO A 14 10.22 8.66 3.32
N GLU A 15 11.19 8.44 2.42
CA GLU A 15 12.21 9.43 2.09
C GLU A 15 11.96 10.16 0.77
N ILE A 16 11.16 9.59 -0.14
CA ILE A 16 11.00 10.09 -1.52
C ILE A 16 9.53 10.46 -1.79
N ALA A 17 9.25 11.76 -1.96
CA ALA A 17 7.91 12.29 -2.20
C ALA A 17 7.21 11.67 -3.41
N GLN A 18 7.95 11.36 -4.49
CA GLN A 18 7.41 10.73 -5.70
C GLN A 18 6.88 9.31 -5.43
N ASN A 19 7.54 8.55 -4.54
CA ASN A 19 7.05 7.24 -4.12
C ASN A 19 5.74 7.38 -3.35
N VAL A 20 5.68 8.32 -2.39
CA VAL A 20 4.45 8.58 -1.62
C VAL A 20 3.31 9.01 -2.54
N ALA A 21 3.56 9.88 -3.52
CA ALA A 21 2.55 10.29 -4.51
C ALA A 21 2.03 9.12 -5.36
N ALA A 22 2.90 8.20 -5.79
CA ALA A 22 2.50 7.00 -6.50
C ALA A 22 1.68 6.05 -5.61
N ILE A 23 2.05 5.93 -4.32
CA ILE A 23 1.33 5.11 -3.34
C ILE A 23 -0.05 5.70 -3.06
N ILE A 24 -0.19 7.03 -2.96
CA ILE A 24 -1.49 7.71 -2.84
C ILE A 24 -2.42 7.26 -3.97
N ARG A 25 -1.96 7.25 -5.22
CA ARG A 25 -2.76 6.77 -6.36
C ARG A 25 -3.18 5.31 -6.20
N THR A 26 -2.26 4.46 -5.74
CA THR A 26 -2.56 3.05 -5.46
C THR A 26 -3.63 2.93 -4.38
N CYS A 27 -3.51 3.66 -3.26
CA CYS A 27 -4.48 3.62 -2.17
C CYS A 27 -5.88 4.08 -2.63
N VAL A 28 -5.97 5.15 -3.41
CA VAL A 28 -7.25 5.61 -3.99
C VAL A 28 -7.83 4.55 -4.91
N ALA A 29 -7.03 3.99 -5.82
CA ALA A 29 -7.49 2.98 -6.78
C ALA A 29 -7.95 1.68 -6.11
N THR A 30 -7.46 1.38 -4.92
CA THR A 30 -7.73 0.14 -4.19
C THR A 30 -8.61 0.33 -2.96
N ASN A 31 -9.10 1.55 -2.72
CA ASN A 31 -9.86 1.92 -1.52
C ASN A 31 -9.12 1.54 -0.22
N SER A 32 -7.79 1.68 -0.22
CA SER A 32 -6.92 1.41 0.94
C SER A 32 -6.69 2.68 1.75
N VAL A 33 -6.45 2.52 3.06
CA VAL A 33 -6.07 3.62 3.96
C VAL A 33 -4.56 3.77 3.96
N LEU A 34 -4.07 5.01 3.93
CA LEU A 34 -2.64 5.32 3.96
C LEU A 34 -2.24 5.87 5.33
N HIS A 35 -1.32 5.22 5.99
CA HIS A 35 -0.70 5.66 7.24
C HIS A 35 0.75 6.09 6.93
N ILE A 36 1.12 7.29 7.34
CA ILE A 36 2.46 7.84 7.12
C ILE A 36 3.07 8.16 8.48
N ILE A 37 4.22 7.58 8.79
CA ILE A 37 4.94 7.77 10.05
C ILE A 37 6.14 8.66 9.77
N GLU A 38 6.24 9.78 10.48
CA GLU A 38 7.40 10.68 10.41
C GLU A 38 8.60 10.12 11.19
N PRO A 39 9.86 10.64 10.95
CA PRO A 39 10.19 11.76 10.07
C PRO A 39 10.18 11.40 8.59
N LEU A 40 9.87 12.38 7.74
CA LEU A 40 9.90 12.23 6.29
C LEU A 40 11.23 12.73 5.72
N GLY A 41 11.73 12.09 4.65
CA GLY A 41 12.89 12.57 3.89
C GLY A 41 12.60 13.79 2.99
N PHE A 42 11.40 14.35 3.03
CA PHE A 42 10.95 15.49 2.23
C PHE A 42 9.99 16.37 3.01
N ILE A 43 9.74 17.59 2.52
CA ILE A 43 8.75 18.49 3.12
C ILE A 43 7.35 18.07 2.65
N PHE A 44 6.46 17.75 3.59
CA PHE A 44 5.08 17.38 3.31
C PHE A 44 4.28 18.61 2.85
N LYS A 45 4.04 18.70 1.54
CA LYS A 45 3.23 19.76 0.92
C LYS A 45 2.10 19.13 0.11
N LYS A 46 0.87 19.35 0.55
CA LYS A 46 -0.32 18.77 -0.06
C LYS A 46 -0.44 19.09 -1.55
N GLU A 47 -0.16 20.33 -1.94
CA GLU A 47 -0.26 20.78 -3.33
C GLU A 47 0.76 20.08 -4.24
N GLU A 48 1.98 19.83 -3.73
CA GLU A 48 3.00 19.10 -4.48
C GLU A 48 2.66 17.62 -4.62
N LEU A 49 2.21 17.00 -3.53
CA LEU A 49 1.75 15.60 -3.53
C LEU A 49 0.52 15.42 -4.42
N ASN A 50 -0.45 16.36 -4.39
CA ASN A 50 -1.63 16.29 -5.24
C ASN A 50 -1.25 16.37 -6.73
N ARG A 51 -0.35 17.28 -7.11
CA ARG A 51 0.16 17.37 -8.47
C ARG A 51 0.89 16.08 -8.89
N ALA A 52 1.75 15.55 -8.03
CA ALA A 52 2.52 14.33 -8.31
C ALA A 52 1.64 13.07 -8.35
N SER A 53 0.54 13.05 -7.59
CA SER A 53 -0.44 11.95 -7.59
C SER A 53 -1.55 12.11 -8.65
N ALA A 54 -1.37 13.00 -9.63
CA ALA A 54 -2.35 13.28 -10.69
C ALA A 54 -3.73 13.71 -10.16
N GLY A 55 -3.77 14.54 -9.10
CA GLY A 55 -5.00 15.10 -8.53
C GLY A 55 -5.76 14.14 -7.60
N THR A 56 -5.17 13.01 -7.22
CA THR A 56 -5.87 12.02 -6.37
C THR A 56 -5.65 12.21 -4.87
N PHE A 57 -4.80 13.16 -4.45
CA PHE A 57 -4.51 13.37 -3.02
C PHE A 57 -5.77 13.68 -2.20
N ASP A 58 -6.70 14.47 -2.74
CA ASP A 58 -7.92 14.85 -2.01
C ASP A 58 -8.92 13.68 -1.85
N LEU A 59 -8.67 12.55 -2.51
CA LEU A 59 -9.51 11.36 -2.46
C LEU A 59 -8.96 10.27 -1.54
N VAL A 60 -7.69 10.37 -1.12
CA VAL A 60 -7.07 9.34 -0.28
C VAL A 60 -7.49 9.50 1.18
N ASP A 61 -7.92 8.41 1.79
CA ASP A 61 -8.05 8.33 3.25
C ASP A 61 -6.65 8.13 3.83
N TYR A 62 -6.13 9.15 4.56
CA TYR A 62 -4.78 9.07 5.12
C TYR A 62 -4.69 9.61 6.54
N LYS A 63 -3.70 9.11 7.27
CA LYS A 63 -3.32 9.57 8.61
C LYS A 63 -1.82 9.82 8.67
N LEU A 64 -1.43 10.88 9.36
CA LEU A 64 -0.04 11.24 9.62
C LEU A 64 0.24 11.07 11.11
N TYR A 65 1.39 10.50 11.45
CA TYR A 65 1.82 10.22 12.82
C TYR A 65 3.19 10.84 13.06
N ASP A 66 3.38 11.42 14.24
CA ASP A 66 4.62 12.12 14.62
C ASP A 66 5.82 11.17 14.68
N ASP A 67 5.59 9.91 15.08
CA ASP A 67 6.60 8.85 15.14
C ASP A 67 5.95 7.45 15.24
N TRP A 68 6.80 6.42 15.39
CA TRP A 68 6.35 5.04 15.61
C TRP A 68 5.51 4.88 16.88
N ASN A 69 5.89 5.53 17.99
CA ASN A 69 5.16 5.40 19.25
C ASN A 69 3.76 6.00 19.14
N ASP A 70 3.63 7.12 18.44
CA ASP A 70 2.32 7.73 18.16
C ASP A 70 1.45 6.78 17.31
N PHE A 71 1.99 6.19 16.24
CA PHE A 71 1.27 5.18 15.45
C PHE A 71 0.81 4.00 16.31
N GLU A 72 1.71 3.41 17.11
CA GLU A 72 1.43 2.25 17.96
C GLU A 72 0.37 2.56 19.03
N SER A 73 0.45 3.77 19.63
CA SER A 73 -0.51 4.21 20.63
C SER A 73 -1.94 4.32 20.13
N GLN A 74 -2.10 4.77 18.86
CA GLN A 74 -3.39 4.98 18.22
C GLN A 74 -3.94 3.70 17.55
N ASN A 75 -3.09 2.71 17.26
CA ASN A 75 -3.46 1.49 16.53
C ASN A 75 -3.15 0.23 17.36
N LYS A 76 -3.76 0.13 18.53
CA LYS A 76 -3.55 -1.02 19.43
C LYS A 76 -4.21 -2.29 18.91
N ASN A 77 -3.53 -3.43 19.12
CA ASN A 77 -4.06 -4.76 18.76
C ASN A 77 -4.33 -4.99 17.29
N ILE A 78 -3.63 -4.26 16.41
CA ILE A 78 -3.73 -4.46 14.97
C ILE A 78 -2.98 -5.73 14.52
N ASN A 79 -3.39 -6.26 13.38
CA ASN A 79 -2.69 -7.32 12.70
C ASN A 79 -1.66 -6.72 11.74
N LEU A 80 -0.47 -6.40 12.27
CA LEU A 80 0.60 -5.74 11.51
C LEU A 80 1.50 -6.77 10.82
N TYR A 81 1.53 -6.71 9.51
CA TYR A 81 2.51 -7.40 8.67
C TYR A 81 3.63 -6.45 8.28
N CYS A 82 4.84 -6.96 8.13
CA CYS A 82 5.99 -6.19 7.70
C CYS A 82 6.56 -6.75 6.40
N ILE A 83 6.87 -5.88 5.42
CA ILE A 83 7.61 -6.28 4.24
C ILE A 83 9.09 -5.97 4.40
N SER A 84 9.94 -7.00 4.31
CA SER A 84 11.37 -6.85 4.43
C SER A 84 12.11 -7.97 3.69
N ARG A 85 13.30 -7.67 3.16
CA ARG A 85 14.18 -8.70 2.58
C ARG A 85 14.57 -9.80 3.58
N TYR A 86 14.39 -9.55 4.88
CA TYR A 86 14.70 -10.49 5.96
C TYR A 86 13.55 -11.45 6.29
N GLY A 87 12.38 -11.28 5.66
CA GLY A 87 11.25 -12.20 5.82
C GLY A 87 11.63 -13.62 5.40
N LYS A 88 11.19 -14.62 6.17
CA LYS A 88 11.41 -16.03 5.86
C LYS A 88 10.44 -16.56 4.81
N ASN A 89 9.22 -16.08 4.86
CA ASN A 89 8.15 -16.47 3.95
C ASN A 89 7.99 -15.44 2.83
N THR A 90 7.36 -15.85 1.73
CA THR A 90 7.00 -14.93 0.66
C THR A 90 5.62 -14.33 0.90
N HIS A 91 5.29 -13.24 0.19
CA HIS A 91 3.98 -12.59 0.30
C HIS A 91 2.81 -13.52 -0.04
N SER A 92 3.05 -14.56 -0.84
CA SER A 92 2.05 -15.55 -1.26
C SER A 92 1.86 -16.72 -0.30
N ASP A 93 2.69 -16.82 0.75
CA ASP A 93 2.60 -17.90 1.74
C ASP A 93 1.61 -17.56 2.88
N TYR A 94 1.12 -16.33 2.93
CA TYR A 94 0.17 -15.89 3.95
C TYR A 94 -1.26 -15.95 3.43
N ASP A 95 -2.18 -16.46 4.27
CA ASP A 95 -3.62 -16.36 4.03
C ASP A 95 -4.17 -15.10 4.74
N PHE A 96 -4.42 -14.06 3.96
CA PHE A 96 -5.00 -12.81 4.46
C PHE A 96 -6.52 -12.90 4.68
N ASN A 97 -7.17 -14.05 4.42
CA ASN A 97 -8.58 -14.27 4.73
C ASN A 97 -8.81 -14.71 6.18
N GLU A 98 -7.79 -15.27 6.83
CA GLU A 98 -7.91 -15.74 8.20
C GLU A 98 -8.18 -14.58 9.18
N ASN A 99 -9.44 -14.46 9.58
CA ASN A 99 -9.92 -13.64 10.70
C ASN A 99 -9.81 -12.11 10.61
N ASN A 100 -9.62 -11.49 9.43
CA ASN A 100 -9.36 -10.06 9.41
C ASN A 100 -10.26 -9.29 8.44
N GLU A 101 -11.03 -8.37 9.01
CA GLU A 101 -11.68 -7.31 8.25
C GLU A 101 -10.65 -6.23 7.82
N GLU A 102 -9.56 -6.10 8.58
CA GLU A 102 -8.48 -5.14 8.32
C GLU A 102 -7.11 -5.81 8.38
N VAL A 103 -6.26 -5.48 7.42
CA VAL A 103 -4.86 -5.89 7.37
C VAL A 103 -4.00 -4.64 7.30
N PHE A 104 -3.03 -4.53 8.21
CA PHE A 104 -2.02 -3.49 8.20
C PHE A 104 -0.72 -4.06 7.64
N VAL A 105 -0.16 -3.40 6.61
CA VAL A 105 1.14 -3.80 6.04
C VAL A 105 2.09 -2.63 6.08
N MET A 106 3.21 -2.81 6.78
CA MET A 106 4.26 -1.81 6.91
C MET A 106 5.34 -1.98 5.86
N PHE A 107 5.68 -0.87 5.24
CA PHE A 107 6.76 -0.71 4.27
C PHE A 107 7.79 0.27 4.85
N GLY A 108 9.06 -0.10 4.82
CA GLY A 108 10.12 0.71 5.37
C GLY A 108 10.63 1.80 4.43
N LYS A 109 11.40 2.72 4.96
CA LYS A 109 12.08 3.76 4.19
C LYS A 109 13.06 3.17 3.17
N GLU A 110 13.30 3.92 2.12
CA GLU A 110 14.03 3.44 0.94
C GLU A 110 15.48 3.05 1.25
N SER A 111 16.14 3.78 2.14
CA SER A 111 17.57 3.58 2.45
C SER A 111 17.83 2.37 3.33
N THR A 112 17.10 2.20 4.44
CA THR A 112 17.40 1.20 5.49
C THR A 112 16.28 0.22 5.79
N GLY A 113 15.07 0.46 5.24
CA GLY A 113 13.88 -0.34 5.50
C GLY A 113 13.24 -0.02 6.86
N ILE A 114 12.53 -0.97 7.40
CA ILE A 114 11.87 -0.90 8.71
C ILE A 114 12.92 -1.05 9.82
N ASP A 115 12.71 -0.36 10.95
CA ASP A 115 13.55 -0.52 12.14
C ASP A 115 13.68 -2.00 12.57
N LYS A 116 14.87 -2.39 13.04
CA LYS A 116 15.17 -3.80 13.34
C LYS A 116 14.43 -4.32 14.58
N GLN A 117 14.12 -3.44 15.52
CA GLN A 117 13.37 -3.83 16.70
C GLN A 117 11.89 -4.10 16.32
N ILE A 118 11.29 -3.24 15.50
CA ILE A 118 9.93 -3.43 14.98
C ILE A 118 9.84 -4.74 14.19
N LEU A 119 10.83 -5.00 13.31
CA LEU A 119 10.88 -6.27 12.56
C LEU A 119 11.01 -7.49 13.47
N LYS A 120 11.82 -7.40 14.53
CA LYS A 120 12.01 -8.48 15.49
C LYS A 120 10.71 -8.83 16.23
N GLU A 121 9.98 -7.80 16.65
CA GLU A 121 8.70 -7.95 17.37
C GLU A 121 7.59 -8.52 16.48
N ASN A 122 7.64 -8.27 15.18
CA ASN A 122 6.67 -8.73 14.19
C ASN A 122 7.25 -9.79 13.23
N PHE A 123 8.27 -10.56 13.66
CA PHE A 123 9.03 -11.41 12.75
C PHE A 123 8.21 -12.53 12.12
N ASP A 124 7.28 -13.11 12.84
CA ASP A 124 6.39 -14.18 12.34
C ASP A 124 5.40 -13.67 11.26
N LYS A 125 5.15 -12.37 11.22
CA LYS A 125 4.35 -11.69 10.20
C LYS A 125 5.21 -10.86 9.23
N THR A 126 6.51 -11.13 9.20
CA THR A 126 7.43 -10.48 8.26
C THR A 126 7.65 -11.37 7.05
N PHE A 127 7.34 -10.86 5.88
CA PHE A 127 7.49 -11.56 4.61
C PHE A 127 8.31 -10.76 3.60
N ARG A 128 8.67 -11.41 2.50
CA ARG A 128 9.45 -10.80 1.42
C ARG A 128 8.80 -11.00 0.05
N LEU A 129 9.14 -10.13 -0.89
CA LEU A 129 8.96 -10.42 -2.31
C LEU A 129 10.17 -11.23 -2.81
N PRO A 130 9.96 -12.34 -3.55
CA PRO A 130 11.04 -13.04 -4.21
C PRO A 130 11.76 -12.12 -5.21
N MET A 131 13.08 -12.17 -5.20
CA MET A 131 13.93 -11.39 -6.10
C MET A 131 15.14 -12.23 -6.52
N THR A 132 15.75 -11.87 -7.66
CA THR A 132 17.04 -12.44 -8.06
C THR A 132 18.13 -12.00 -7.08
N GLU A 133 19.23 -12.73 -7.05
CA GLU A 133 20.38 -12.41 -6.20
C GLU A 133 21.11 -11.10 -6.61
N GLN A 134 20.86 -10.63 -7.83
CA GLN A 134 21.49 -9.44 -8.39
C GLN A 134 20.92 -8.13 -7.84
N THR A 135 19.73 -8.15 -7.24
CA THR A 135 19.10 -6.99 -6.62
C THR A 135 18.69 -7.27 -5.18
N ARG A 136 18.65 -6.24 -4.36
CA ARG A 136 18.31 -6.34 -2.94
C ARG A 136 16.98 -5.69 -2.57
N SER A 137 16.37 -4.95 -3.50
CA SER A 137 15.11 -4.24 -3.26
C SER A 137 14.40 -3.92 -4.58
N ILE A 138 13.09 -3.79 -4.49
CA ILE A 138 12.21 -3.25 -5.52
C ILE A 138 11.82 -1.84 -5.06
N ASN A 139 11.52 -0.93 -5.99
CA ASN A 139 11.02 0.41 -5.67
C ASN A 139 9.83 0.33 -4.69
N LEU A 140 9.79 1.26 -3.73
CA LEU A 140 8.79 1.26 -2.65
C LEU A 140 7.36 1.27 -3.19
N ALA A 141 7.03 2.15 -4.13
CA ALA A 141 5.67 2.24 -4.68
C ALA A 141 5.27 0.97 -5.45
N ASN A 142 6.21 0.36 -6.17
CA ASN A 142 5.97 -0.92 -6.85
C ASN A 142 5.73 -2.04 -5.84
N THR A 143 6.52 -2.09 -4.77
CA THR A 143 6.36 -3.07 -3.68
C THR A 143 4.98 -2.95 -3.04
N VAL A 144 4.53 -1.73 -2.73
CA VAL A 144 3.18 -1.47 -2.20
C VAL A 144 2.11 -2.00 -3.16
N GLY A 145 2.21 -1.68 -4.45
CA GLY A 145 1.25 -2.15 -5.45
C GLY A 145 1.15 -3.67 -5.50
N ILE A 146 2.29 -4.37 -5.54
CA ILE A 146 2.32 -5.85 -5.58
C ILE A 146 1.63 -6.44 -4.35
N VAL A 147 1.97 -5.96 -3.16
CA VAL A 147 1.45 -6.52 -1.89
C VAL A 147 -0.03 -6.21 -1.71
N VAL A 148 -0.47 -4.98 -1.97
CA VAL A 148 -1.88 -4.59 -1.86
C VAL A 148 -2.74 -5.43 -2.81
N TYR A 149 -2.31 -5.60 -4.06
CA TYR A 149 -3.07 -6.41 -5.03
C TYR A 149 -3.05 -7.90 -4.71
N GLU A 150 -2.02 -8.44 -4.08
CA GLU A 150 -2.05 -9.82 -3.58
C GLU A 150 -3.10 -10.00 -2.48
N ILE A 151 -3.16 -9.10 -1.51
CA ILE A 151 -4.19 -9.14 -0.45
C ILE A 151 -5.59 -9.04 -1.07
N LEU A 152 -5.80 -8.08 -1.96
CA LEU A 152 -7.08 -7.88 -2.64
C LEU A 152 -7.46 -9.07 -3.52
N ARG A 153 -6.50 -9.71 -4.18
CA ARG A 153 -6.74 -10.93 -4.96
C ARG A 153 -7.28 -12.04 -4.08
N GLN A 154 -6.72 -12.25 -2.91
CA GLN A 154 -7.20 -13.26 -1.96
C GLN A 154 -8.61 -12.93 -1.46
N TRP A 155 -8.94 -11.65 -1.34
CA TRP A 155 -10.26 -11.19 -0.92
C TRP A 155 -11.30 -11.09 -2.04
N ASP A 156 -10.94 -11.44 -3.25
CA ASP A 156 -11.76 -11.31 -4.46
C ASP A 156 -12.15 -9.85 -4.79
N TYR A 157 -11.25 -8.89 -4.49
CA TYR A 157 -11.37 -7.46 -4.83
C TYR A 157 -12.64 -6.78 -4.29
N PRO A 158 -12.90 -6.79 -2.98
CA PRO A 158 -14.13 -6.26 -2.41
C PRO A 158 -14.29 -4.78 -2.72
N GLY A 159 -15.46 -4.42 -3.27
CA GLY A 159 -15.78 -3.02 -3.63
C GLY A 159 -15.04 -2.45 -4.84
N LEU A 160 -14.21 -3.24 -5.51
CA LEU A 160 -13.52 -2.81 -6.74
C LEU A 160 -14.25 -3.33 -7.98
N SER A 161 -14.31 -2.50 -9.02
CA SER A 161 -14.83 -2.95 -10.32
C SER A 161 -13.81 -3.83 -11.03
N LYS A 162 -14.27 -4.98 -11.53
CA LYS A 162 -13.45 -5.91 -12.33
C LYS A 162 -13.61 -5.68 -13.84
N THR A 163 -14.44 -4.74 -14.23
CA THR A 163 -14.71 -4.37 -15.63
C THR A 163 -14.66 -2.86 -15.79
N GLU A 164 -14.49 -2.38 -17.02
CA GLU A 164 -14.56 -0.96 -17.34
C GLU A 164 -15.96 -0.39 -17.05
N VAL A 165 -16.04 0.64 -16.20
CA VAL A 165 -17.33 1.22 -15.73
C VAL A 165 -17.60 2.62 -16.29
N GLN A 166 -16.59 3.33 -16.80
CA GLN A 166 -16.76 4.70 -17.31
C GLN A 166 -17.22 4.71 -18.76
N LYS A 167 -16.64 3.84 -19.57
CA LYS A 167 -16.91 3.76 -21.02
C LYS A 167 -17.67 2.48 -21.41
N GLY A 168 -17.81 1.52 -20.51
CA GLY A 168 -18.43 0.22 -20.75
C GLY A 168 -17.47 -0.86 -21.23
N ALA A 169 -17.79 -2.11 -20.90
CA ALA A 169 -16.92 -3.26 -21.16
C ALA A 169 -16.57 -3.46 -22.65
N ASP A 170 -17.50 -3.12 -23.54
CA ASP A 170 -17.38 -3.34 -25.00
C ASP A 170 -16.85 -2.12 -25.78
N TYR A 171 -16.46 -1.05 -25.05
CA TYR A 171 -16.02 0.22 -25.67
C TYR A 171 -14.98 0.05 -26.78
N ILE A 172 -13.98 -0.81 -26.57
CA ILE A 172 -12.95 -1.07 -27.58
C ILE A 172 -13.50 -1.87 -28.77
N MET A 173 -14.35 -2.86 -28.49
CA MET A 173 -14.92 -3.73 -29.52
C MET A 173 -15.97 -3.02 -30.40
N ASN A 174 -16.70 -2.06 -29.82
CA ASN A 174 -17.68 -1.23 -30.53
C ASN A 174 -17.03 -0.07 -31.30
N GLU A 175 -15.68 0.08 -31.21
CA GLU A 175 -14.91 1.14 -31.90
C GLU A 175 -15.36 2.58 -31.54
N GLU A 176 -16.04 2.79 -30.44
CA GLU A 176 -16.57 4.10 -29.99
C GLU A 176 -15.46 5.15 -29.83
N TRP A 177 -14.24 4.69 -29.48
CA TRP A 177 -13.04 5.52 -29.36
C TRP A 177 -12.65 6.26 -30.66
N ARG A 178 -13.11 5.80 -31.85
CA ARG A 178 -12.82 6.45 -33.12
C ARG A 178 -13.50 7.82 -33.23
N ASN A 179 -14.54 8.06 -32.45
CA ASN A 179 -15.31 9.29 -32.42
C ASN A 179 -14.82 10.29 -31.35
N GLU A 180 -13.84 9.90 -30.53
CA GLU A 180 -13.22 10.78 -29.50
C GLU A 180 -12.13 11.63 -30.19
N LYS A 181 -12.30 12.97 -30.10
CA LYS A 181 -11.34 13.96 -30.62
C LYS A 181 -10.46 14.48 -29.50
#